data_88e243475c9d80b7b3a09de48e7c00f4
#
_entry.id   88e243475c9d80b7b3a09de48e7c00f4
#
_cell.length_a   1.000
_cell.length_b   1.000
_cell.length_c   1.000
_cell.angle_alpha   90.00
_cell.angle_beta   90.00
_cell.angle_gamma   90.00
#
_symmetry.space_group_name_H-M   'P 1'
#
loop_
_entity.id
_entity.type
_entity.pdbx_description
1 polymer ?
#
loop_
_entity_poly.entity_id
_entity_poly.type
_entity_poly.pdbx_seq_one_letter_code
_entity_poly.pdbx_strand_id
1 'polypeptide(L)'
;MKDLSDTLFAEYLEGYKNLIAKVARIYCQDPEERRDLIQDIIVQLWKSFQNYDSTYAISTWTYRIALNVSISFLRKATTRKNTRDVYHQQVEWLHFQDTVIDENLEQLYQFIDLLKPIDKAIIILYLEGCSNKEIAEVMGMSVTNVSTKKQRIVEELKSYFKI
;
A
#
# COMPACT_ATOMS: atom_id res chain seq x y z
N MET A 1 6.01 -23.46 22.87
CA MET A 1 5.97 -23.30 21.40
C MET A 1 5.19 -22.06 20.96
N LYS A 2 4.10 -21.71 21.61
CA LYS A 2 3.34 -20.50 21.29
C LYS A 2 4.16 -19.22 21.52
N ASP A 3 4.89 -19.13 22.62
CA ASP A 3 5.69 -17.95 22.97
C ASP A 3 6.84 -17.65 21.99
N LEU A 4 7.48 -18.69 21.42
CA LEU A 4 8.57 -18.49 20.47
C LEU A 4 8.07 -17.96 19.13
N SER A 5 6.92 -18.44 18.66
CA SER A 5 6.26 -17.94 17.45
C SER A 5 5.81 -16.48 17.61
N ASP A 6 5.27 -16.14 18.77
CA ASP A 6 4.83 -14.80 19.10
C ASP A 6 6.02 -13.82 19.14
N THR A 7 7.15 -14.24 19.72
CA THR A 7 8.39 -13.44 19.77
C THR A 7 8.97 -13.22 18.38
N LEU A 8 9.04 -14.26 17.56
CA LEU A 8 9.55 -14.17 16.18
C LEU A 8 8.66 -13.26 15.32
N PHE A 9 7.35 -13.34 15.48
CA PHE A 9 6.43 -12.45 14.77
C PHE A 9 6.59 -10.99 15.23
N ALA A 10 6.74 -10.74 16.52
CA ALA A 10 6.95 -9.40 17.04
C ALA A 10 8.24 -8.76 16.51
N GLU A 11 9.33 -9.52 16.43
CA GLU A 11 10.59 -9.08 15.83
C GLU A 11 10.44 -8.79 14.33
N TYR A 12 9.77 -9.67 13.61
CA TYR A 12 9.43 -9.47 12.21
C TYR A 12 8.61 -8.18 12.03
N LEU A 13 7.56 -8.01 12.80
CA LEU A 13 6.68 -6.85 12.72
C LEU A 13 7.42 -5.54 13.00
N GLU A 14 8.32 -5.51 13.96
CA GLU A 14 9.17 -4.35 14.24
C GLU A 14 10.02 -3.95 13.03
N GLY A 15 10.55 -4.92 12.29
CA GLY A 15 11.32 -4.67 11.08
C GLY A 15 10.49 -4.15 9.89
N TYR A 16 9.20 -4.48 9.83
CA TYR A 16 8.32 -4.17 8.69
C TYR A 16 7.21 -3.15 9.00
N LYS A 17 7.15 -2.61 10.21
CA LYS A 17 6.10 -1.66 10.61
C LYS A 17 6.03 -0.41 9.73
N ASN A 18 7.18 0.11 9.30
CA ASN A 18 7.23 1.29 8.44
C ASN A 18 6.67 1.02 7.05
N LEU A 19 6.96 -0.15 6.49
CA LEU A 19 6.38 -0.60 5.22
C LEU A 19 4.86 -0.71 5.33
N ILE A 20 4.36 -1.33 6.39
CA ILE A 20 2.93 -1.50 6.63
C ILE A 20 2.24 -0.15 6.77
N ALA A 21 2.81 0.76 7.57
CA ALA A 21 2.29 2.10 7.77
C ALA A 21 2.25 2.91 6.46
N LYS A 22 3.29 2.81 5.64
CA LYS A 22 3.38 3.47 4.33
C LYS A 22 2.30 2.98 3.37
N VAL A 23 2.15 1.67 3.24
CA VAL A 23 1.10 1.08 2.40
C VAL A 23 -0.28 1.52 2.86
N ALA A 24 -0.56 1.43 4.16
CA ALA A 24 -1.84 1.83 4.72
C ALA A 24 -2.15 3.31 4.48
N ARG A 25 -1.16 4.20 4.59
CA ARG A 25 -1.32 5.63 4.33
C ARG A 25 -1.72 5.93 2.89
N ILE A 26 -1.19 5.19 1.95
CA ILE A 26 -1.48 5.38 0.52
C ILE A 26 -2.91 4.94 0.18
N TYR A 27 -3.44 3.94 0.88
CA TYR A 27 -4.78 3.42 0.64
C TYR A 27 -5.87 4.03 1.53
N CYS A 28 -5.50 4.68 2.62
CA CYS A 28 -6.46 5.25 3.56
C CYS A 28 -5.96 6.58 4.13
N GLN A 29 -6.69 7.66 3.84
CA GLN A 29 -6.35 9.02 4.29
C GLN A 29 -6.83 9.29 5.72
N ASP A 30 -7.97 8.71 6.12
CA ASP A 30 -8.51 8.90 7.46
C ASP A 30 -7.65 8.18 8.52
N PRO A 31 -7.17 8.89 9.56
CA PRO A 31 -6.29 8.28 10.56
C PRO A 31 -6.92 7.15 11.38
N GLU A 32 -8.21 7.21 11.67
CA GLU A 32 -8.92 6.17 12.44
C GLU A 32 -9.14 4.92 11.58
N GLU A 33 -9.66 5.09 10.38
CA GLU A 33 -9.81 3.98 9.43
C GLU A 33 -8.47 3.36 9.05
N ARG A 34 -7.42 4.17 8.97
CA ARG A 34 -6.05 3.68 8.73
C ARG A 34 -5.54 2.79 9.85
N ARG A 35 -5.84 3.09 11.10
CA ARG A 35 -5.51 2.20 12.23
C ARG A 35 -6.18 0.85 12.08
N ASP A 36 -7.44 0.84 11.69
CA ASP A 36 -8.18 -0.39 11.45
C ASP A 36 -7.57 -1.17 10.28
N LEU A 37 -7.19 -0.49 9.20
CA LEU A 37 -6.50 -1.12 8.08
C LEU A 37 -5.15 -1.72 8.49
N ILE A 38 -4.35 -1.01 9.28
CA ILE A 38 -3.08 -1.52 9.80
C ILE A 38 -3.31 -2.78 10.65
N GLN A 39 -4.32 -2.77 11.51
CA GLN A 39 -4.68 -3.94 12.31
C GLN A 39 -5.09 -5.13 11.43
N ASP A 40 -5.89 -4.90 10.41
CA ASP A 40 -6.30 -5.94 9.45
C ASP A 40 -5.09 -6.54 8.72
N ILE A 41 -4.15 -5.70 8.30
CA ILE A 41 -2.88 -6.16 7.69
C ILE A 41 -2.10 -7.03 8.67
N ILE A 42 -1.92 -6.56 9.92
CA ILE A 42 -1.17 -7.28 10.95
C ILE A 42 -1.83 -8.63 11.25
N VAL A 43 -3.16 -8.67 11.39
CA VAL A 43 -3.91 -9.92 11.62
C VAL A 43 -3.71 -10.90 10.47
N GLN A 44 -3.75 -10.43 9.23
CA GLN A 44 -3.54 -11.30 8.07
C GLN A 44 -2.10 -11.81 7.98
N LEU A 45 -1.13 -10.96 8.28
CA LEU A 45 0.27 -11.36 8.38
C LEU A 45 0.47 -12.42 9.47
N TRP A 46 -0.11 -12.22 10.63
CA TRP A 46 -0.06 -13.17 11.74
C TRP A 46 -0.61 -14.55 11.35
N LYS A 47 -1.79 -14.58 10.76
CA LYS A 47 -2.42 -15.82 10.30
C LYS A 47 -1.59 -16.57 9.28
N SER A 48 -0.87 -15.85 8.43
CA SER A 48 -0.10 -16.40 7.34
C SER A 48 1.37 -16.65 7.68
N PHE A 49 1.86 -16.13 8.80
CA PHE A 49 3.27 -16.14 9.18
C PHE A 49 3.86 -17.55 9.32
N GLN A 50 3.09 -18.47 9.88
CA GLN A 50 3.53 -19.85 10.05
C GLN A 50 3.64 -20.63 8.73
N ASN A 51 2.92 -20.15 7.71
CA ASN A 51 2.90 -20.75 6.37
C ASN A 51 3.75 -19.97 5.37
N TYR A 52 4.62 -19.07 5.85
CA TYR A 52 5.50 -18.32 4.98
C TYR A 52 6.40 -19.25 4.19
N ASP A 53 6.37 -19.13 2.88
CA ASP A 53 7.22 -19.85 1.96
C ASP A 53 8.51 -19.07 1.68
N SER A 54 9.63 -19.61 2.15
CA SER A 54 10.95 -19.01 1.97
C SER A 54 11.45 -18.97 0.51
N THR A 55 10.69 -19.51 -0.43
CA THR A 55 10.96 -19.36 -1.87
C THR A 55 10.94 -17.89 -2.30
N TYR A 56 10.11 -17.09 -1.65
CA TYR A 56 10.03 -15.65 -1.88
C TYR A 56 10.74 -14.86 -0.78
N ALA A 57 11.31 -13.71 -1.13
CA ALA A 57 11.82 -12.77 -0.14
C ALA A 57 10.70 -12.36 0.82
N ILE A 58 11.01 -12.26 2.10
CA ILE A 58 10.01 -11.88 3.13
C ILE A 58 9.41 -10.50 2.87
N SER A 59 10.17 -9.58 2.30
CA SER A 59 9.68 -8.26 1.87
C SER A 59 8.62 -8.38 0.77
N THR A 60 8.84 -9.23 -0.24
CA THR A 60 7.87 -9.53 -1.30
C THR A 60 6.57 -10.10 -0.73
N TRP A 61 6.70 -11.06 0.16
CA TRP A 61 5.56 -11.66 0.84
C TRP A 61 4.77 -10.64 1.69
N THR A 62 5.48 -9.77 2.42
CA THR A 62 4.87 -8.72 3.23
C THR A 62 4.11 -7.72 2.36
N TYR A 63 4.72 -7.22 1.28
CA TYR A 63 4.05 -6.34 0.32
C TYR A 63 2.79 -6.97 -0.26
N ARG A 64 2.88 -8.24 -0.67
CA ARG A 64 1.75 -8.95 -1.25
C ARG A 64 0.55 -8.98 -0.32
N ILE A 65 0.76 -9.33 0.94
CA ILE A 65 -0.33 -9.36 1.93
C ILE A 65 -0.84 -7.95 2.24
N ALA A 66 0.04 -7.00 2.52
CA ALA A 66 -0.33 -5.63 2.84
C ALA A 66 -1.12 -4.96 1.70
N LEU A 67 -0.67 -5.13 0.47
CA LEU A 67 -1.34 -4.58 -0.71
C LEU A 67 -2.69 -5.25 -0.97
N ASN A 68 -2.77 -6.57 -0.87
CA ASN A 68 -4.04 -7.29 -1.07
C ASN A 68 -5.11 -6.88 -0.04
N VAL A 69 -4.74 -6.77 1.23
CA VAL A 69 -5.64 -6.30 2.29
C VAL A 69 -6.08 -4.86 2.02
N SER A 70 -5.14 -3.99 1.65
CA SER A 70 -5.41 -2.57 1.38
C SER A 70 -6.28 -2.36 0.14
N ILE A 71 -6.06 -3.10 -0.94
CA ILE A 71 -6.89 -3.08 -2.14
C ILE A 71 -8.32 -3.52 -1.81
N SER A 72 -8.49 -4.59 -1.04
CA SER A 72 -9.79 -5.07 -0.60
C SER A 72 -10.51 -4.04 0.27
N PHE A 73 -9.78 -3.42 1.19
CA PHE A 73 -10.29 -2.34 2.04
C PHE A 73 -10.81 -1.17 1.20
N LEU A 74 -10.04 -0.70 0.24
CA LEU A 74 -10.41 0.42 -0.61
C LEU A 74 -11.63 0.10 -1.50
N ARG A 75 -11.73 -1.12 -2.02
CA ARG A 75 -12.91 -1.58 -2.79
C ARG A 75 -14.18 -1.57 -1.94
N LYS A 76 -14.10 -2.05 -0.70
CA LYS A 76 -15.24 -2.03 0.24
C LYS A 76 -15.63 -0.60 0.62
N ALA A 77 -14.66 0.29 0.87
CA ALA A 77 -14.90 1.69 1.18
C ALA A 77 -15.59 2.41 0.02
N THR A 78 -15.18 2.16 -1.23
CA THR A 78 -15.80 2.72 -2.43
C THR A 78 -17.26 2.29 -2.56
N THR A 79 -17.56 1.00 -2.32
CA THR A 79 -18.92 0.48 -2.32
C THR A 79 -19.79 1.14 -1.24
N ARG A 80 -19.24 1.36 -0.04
CA ARG A 80 -19.95 2.07 1.04
C ARG A 80 -20.19 3.54 0.74
N LYS A 81 -19.26 4.23 0.09
CA LYS A 81 -19.39 5.64 -0.33
C LYS A 81 -20.47 5.83 -1.41
N ASN A 82 -20.63 4.88 -2.30
CA ASN A 82 -21.71 4.90 -3.31
C ASN A 82 -23.10 4.77 -2.69
N THR A 83 -23.20 4.34 -1.44
CA THR A 83 -24.43 4.18 -0.67
C THR A 83 -24.70 5.31 0.33
N ARG A 84 -23.70 6.12 0.63
CA ARG A 84 -23.79 7.28 1.52
C ARG A 84 -23.32 8.52 0.77
N ASP A 85 -24.25 9.36 0.36
CA ASP A 85 -23.99 10.65 -0.27
C ASP A 85 -22.92 11.48 0.46
N VAL A 86 -21.93 11.89 -0.34
CA VAL A 86 -21.39 13.27 -0.40
C VAL A 86 -21.42 14.06 0.91
N TYR A 87 -20.75 13.62 1.96
CA TYR A 87 -20.57 14.48 3.13
C TYR A 87 -19.19 14.39 3.78
N HIS A 88 -18.12 14.28 3.03
CA HIS A 88 -16.76 14.55 3.53
C HIS A 88 -15.79 14.91 2.42
N GLN A 89 -16.13 15.98 1.67
CA GLN A 89 -15.12 16.78 1.02
C GLN A 89 -14.76 17.90 1.99
N GLN A 90 -13.93 17.64 2.89
CA GLN A 90 -13.09 18.55 3.68
C GLN A 90 -12.66 17.80 4.93
N VAL A 91 -11.91 16.72 4.74
CA VAL A 91 -11.02 16.33 5.81
C VAL A 91 -9.79 17.20 5.63
N GLU A 92 -9.68 18.19 6.47
CA GLU A 92 -8.44 18.88 6.70
C GLU A 92 -7.30 17.87 6.72
N TRP A 93 -6.28 18.14 5.93
CA TRP A 93 -5.00 17.45 5.98
C TRP A 93 -4.35 17.75 7.33
N LEU A 94 -4.93 17.24 8.41
CA LEU A 94 -4.43 17.40 9.75
C LEU A 94 -3.23 16.50 9.95
N HIS A 95 -2.09 17.15 9.79
CA HIS A 95 -0.91 17.04 10.61
C HIS A 95 -0.54 15.64 11.10
N PHE A 96 0.20 14.91 10.29
CA PHE A 96 1.35 14.21 10.86
C PHE A 96 2.44 15.24 11.03
N GLN A 97 2.75 15.57 12.29
CA GLN A 97 3.80 16.48 12.66
C GLN A 97 5.13 16.04 12.09
N ASP A 98 5.85 17.04 11.59
CA ASP A 98 7.29 17.16 11.49
C ASP A 98 8.01 16.31 10.42
N THR A 99 7.60 16.46 9.20
CA THR A 99 8.56 16.66 8.11
C THR A 99 8.04 17.79 7.26
N VAL A 100 8.91 18.76 6.95
CA VAL A 100 8.67 19.71 5.87
C VAL A 100 8.33 18.86 4.66
N ILE A 101 7.04 18.72 4.38
CA ILE A 101 6.57 17.97 3.21
C ILE A 101 6.96 18.86 2.04
N ASP A 102 7.97 18.44 1.31
CA ASP A 102 8.33 19.05 0.04
C ASP A 102 7.06 19.10 -0.82
N GLU A 103 6.73 20.26 -1.38
CA GLU A 103 5.55 20.46 -2.24
C GLU A 103 5.46 19.39 -3.33
N ASN A 104 6.61 18.94 -3.84
CA ASN A 104 6.69 17.88 -4.84
C ASN A 104 6.22 16.51 -4.30
N LEU A 105 6.52 16.22 -3.04
CA LEU A 105 6.08 14.98 -2.40
C LEU A 105 4.57 14.99 -2.16
N GLU A 106 4.01 16.11 -1.75
CA GLU A 106 2.58 16.27 -1.60
C GLU A 106 1.84 16.09 -2.92
N GLN A 107 2.34 16.71 -4.00
CA GLN A 107 1.79 16.54 -5.35
C GLN A 107 1.87 15.07 -5.82
N LEU A 108 2.94 14.37 -5.48
CA LEU A 108 3.07 12.95 -5.78
C LEU A 108 2.00 12.12 -5.08
N TYR A 109 1.74 12.37 -3.79
CA TYR A 109 0.67 11.70 -3.07
C TYR A 109 -0.71 12.02 -3.65
N GLN A 110 -0.97 13.27 -4.03
CA GLN A 110 -2.21 13.66 -4.69
C GLN A 110 -2.40 12.93 -6.03
N PHE A 111 -1.33 12.77 -6.81
CA PHE A 111 -1.38 11.97 -8.03
C PHE A 111 -1.70 10.50 -7.74
N ILE A 112 -1.04 9.90 -6.75
CA ILE A 112 -1.26 8.50 -6.36
C ILE A 112 -2.71 8.30 -5.91
N ASP A 113 -3.32 9.27 -5.23
CA ASP A 113 -4.72 9.20 -4.79
C ASP A 113 -5.71 9.10 -5.95
N LEU A 114 -5.38 9.64 -7.11
CA LEU A 114 -6.21 9.57 -8.31
C LEU A 114 -6.15 8.21 -9.02
N LEU A 115 -5.18 7.37 -8.70
CA LEU A 115 -4.97 6.09 -9.35
C LEU A 115 -5.98 5.04 -8.88
N LYS A 116 -6.26 4.08 -9.75
CA LYS A 116 -7.01 2.87 -9.40
C LYS A 116 -6.23 2.02 -8.38
N PRO A 117 -6.90 1.20 -7.56
CA PRO A 117 -6.22 0.42 -6.51
C PRO A 117 -5.03 -0.41 -6.97
N ILE A 118 -5.12 -1.08 -8.11
CA ILE A 118 -4.02 -1.88 -8.69
C ILE A 118 -2.88 -0.97 -9.17
N ASP A 119 -3.19 0.15 -9.80
CA ASP A 119 -2.19 1.09 -10.29
C ASP A 119 -1.43 1.76 -9.15
N LYS A 120 -2.10 2.04 -8.02
CA LYS A 120 -1.43 2.48 -6.78
C LYS A 120 -0.36 1.48 -6.32
N ALA A 121 -0.69 0.20 -6.29
CA ALA A 121 0.25 -0.84 -5.90
C ALA A 121 1.48 -0.88 -6.83
N ILE A 122 1.27 -0.81 -8.13
CA ILE A 122 2.35 -0.83 -9.12
C ILE A 122 3.29 0.37 -8.96
N ILE A 123 2.74 1.58 -8.81
CA ILE A 123 3.59 2.78 -8.69
C ILE A 123 4.36 2.79 -7.37
N ILE A 124 3.75 2.33 -6.26
CA ILE A 124 4.43 2.22 -4.98
C ILE A 124 5.64 1.30 -5.08
N LEU A 125 5.45 0.11 -5.63
CA LEU A 125 6.52 -0.88 -5.79
C LEU A 125 7.61 -0.35 -6.72
N TYR A 126 7.24 0.35 -7.79
CA TYR A 126 8.20 1.00 -8.68
C TYR A 126 9.03 2.06 -7.96
N LEU A 127 8.41 2.93 -7.17
CA LEU A 127 9.10 3.96 -6.39
C LEU A 127 10.00 3.38 -5.29
N GLU A 128 9.69 2.19 -4.80
CA GLU A 128 10.54 1.44 -3.87
C GLU A 128 11.72 0.73 -4.56
N GLY A 129 11.86 0.89 -5.87
CA GLY A 129 12.96 0.31 -6.64
C GLY A 129 12.76 -1.13 -7.08
N CYS A 130 11.54 -1.66 -6.98
CA CYS A 130 11.25 -3.02 -7.45
C CYS A 130 11.32 -3.10 -8.98
N SER A 131 11.92 -4.19 -9.47
CA SER A 131 11.92 -4.51 -10.90
C SER A 131 10.53 -4.94 -11.37
N ASN A 132 10.29 -4.92 -12.68
CA ASN A 132 9.03 -5.39 -13.24
C ASN A 132 8.74 -6.86 -12.86
N LYS A 133 9.78 -7.68 -12.77
CA LYS A 133 9.67 -9.07 -12.34
C LYS A 133 9.21 -9.17 -10.89
N GLU A 134 9.81 -8.40 -10.00
CA GLU A 134 9.44 -8.35 -8.58
C GLU A 134 8.01 -7.84 -8.40
N ILE A 135 7.63 -6.79 -9.12
CA ILE A 135 6.24 -6.28 -9.11
C ILE A 135 5.26 -7.34 -9.59
N ALA A 136 5.60 -8.06 -10.66
CA ALA A 136 4.80 -9.15 -11.19
C ALA A 136 4.60 -10.27 -10.15
N GLU A 137 5.64 -10.64 -9.42
CA GLU A 137 5.58 -11.62 -8.33
C GLU A 137 4.67 -11.16 -7.19
N VAL A 138 4.82 -9.91 -6.74
CA VAL A 138 3.99 -9.32 -5.68
C VAL A 138 2.53 -9.27 -6.10
N MET A 139 2.25 -8.83 -7.31
CA MET A 139 0.89 -8.56 -7.80
C MET A 139 0.19 -9.79 -8.39
N GLY A 140 0.90 -10.89 -8.61
CA GLY A 140 0.36 -12.07 -9.29
C GLY A 140 -0.03 -11.79 -10.75
N MET A 141 0.75 -10.98 -11.44
CA MET A 141 0.53 -10.55 -12.82
C MET A 141 1.69 -10.99 -13.71
N SER A 142 1.48 -10.97 -15.04
CA SER A 142 2.58 -11.15 -15.98
C SER A 142 3.51 -9.93 -16.00
N VAL A 143 4.79 -10.17 -16.28
CA VAL A 143 5.78 -9.08 -16.41
C VAL A 143 5.38 -8.11 -17.51
N THR A 144 4.84 -8.61 -18.63
CA THR A 144 4.35 -7.76 -19.74
C THR A 144 3.21 -6.86 -19.30
N ASN A 145 2.26 -7.37 -18.54
CA ASN A 145 1.14 -6.58 -18.02
C ASN A 145 1.63 -5.49 -17.06
N VAL A 146 2.56 -5.82 -16.15
CA VAL A 146 3.20 -4.85 -15.26
C VAL A 146 3.91 -3.75 -16.06
N SER A 147 4.71 -4.13 -17.05
CA SER A 147 5.44 -3.18 -17.90
C SER A 147 4.51 -2.20 -18.61
N THR A 148 3.44 -2.70 -19.21
CA THR A 148 2.45 -1.88 -19.92
C THR A 148 1.74 -0.91 -18.97
N LYS A 149 1.27 -1.41 -17.83
CA LYS A 149 0.60 -0.58 -16.82
C LYS A 149 1.55 0.47 -16.23
N LYS A 150 2.75 0.06 -15.87
CA LYS A 150 3.77 0.98 -15.34
C LYS A 150 4.10 2.11 -16.31
N GLN A 151 4.31 1.78 -17.59
CA GLN A 151 4.60 2.78 -18.60
C GLN A 151 3.47 3.81 -18.69
N ARG A 152 2.23 3.36 -18.76
CA ARG A 152 1.06 4.25 -18.78
C ARG A 152 1.02 5.16 -17.54
N ILE A 153 1.21 4.60 -16.36
CA ILE A 153 1.18 5.37 -15.09
C ILE A 153 2.30 6.41 -15.06
N VAL A 154 3.50 6.05 -15.50
CA VAL A 154 4.64 6.98 -15.56
C VAL A 154 4.39 8.11 -16.56
N GLU A 155 3.77 7.82 -17.70
CA GLU A 155 3.39 8.86 -18.66
C GLU A 155 2.32 9.80 -18.09
N GLU A 156 1.31 9.28 -17.41
CA GLU A 156 0.31 10.07 -16.69
C GLU A 156 0.97 10.95 -15.59
N LEU A 157 1.92 10.38 -14.85
CA LEU A 157 2.69 11.11 -13.84
C LEU A 157 3.48 12.28 -14.44
N LYS A 158 4.18 12.03 -15.53
CA LYS A 158 4.90 13.08 -16.26
C LYS A 158 3.98 14.20 -16.73
N SER A 159 2.84 13.83 -17.27
CA SER A 159 1.81 14.78 -17.70
C SER A 159 1.28 15.60 -16.51
N TYR A 160 1.03 14.96 -15.38
CA TYR A 160 0.56 15.62 -14.17
C TYR A 160 1.55 16.67 -13.66
N PHE A 161 2.83 16.37 -13.67
CA PHE A 161 3.91 17.30 -13.28
C PHE A 161 4.37 18.23 -14.40
N LYS A 162 3.84 18.13 -15.61
CA LYS A 162 4.24 18.90 -16.80
C LYS A 162 5.74 18.79 -17.13
N ILE A 163 6.22 17.57 -17.05
CA ILE A 163 7.63 17.28 -17.39
C ILE A 163 7.75 16.83 -18.84
#